data_ad5f3eb8926c4c317088857b24c67734
#
_entry.id   ad5f3eb8926c4c317088857b24c67734
#
_cell.length_a   1.000
_cell.length_b   1.000
_cell.length_c   1.000
_cell.angle_alpha   90.00
_cell.angle_beta   90.00
_cell.angle_gamma   90.00
#
_symmetry.space_group_name_H-M   'P 1'
#
loop_
_entity.id
_entity.type
_entity.pdbx_description
1 polymer ?
#
loop_
_entity_poly.entity_id
_entity_poly.type
_entity_poly.pdbx_seq_one_letter_code
_entity_poly.pdbx_strand_id
1 'polypeptide(L)'
;MTFAQAALGATLSVPTVEGSEDVEVPAGTQSGTEIRLRGKGVPRLRGSGRGDMHVVVNVVVPTKLSKRERELLEELRKVTS
;
A
#
# COMPACT_ATOMS: atom_id res chain seq x y z
N MET A 1 -2.50 2.74 -3.94
CA MET A 1 -1.76 1.74 -4.74
C MET A 1 -2.67 1.11 -5.78
N THR A 2 -2.10 0.57 -6.82
CA THR A 2 -2.88 -0.08 -7.86
C THR A 2 -3.32 -1.49 -7.43
N PHE A 3 -4.37 -1.99 -8.07
CA PHE A 3 -4.85 -3.34 -7.88
C PHE A 3 -3.75 -4.39 -8.11
N ALA A 4 -2.96 -4.23 -9.18
CA ALA A 4 -1.88 -5.17 -9.50
C ALA A 4 -0.78 -5.16 -8.44
N GLN A 5 -0.41 -3.99 -7.92
CA GLN A 5 0.56 -3.87 -6.84
C GLN A 5 0.08 -4.57 -5.57
N ALA A 6 -1.19 -4.41 -5.22
CA ALA A 6 -1.75 -5.07 -4.05
C ALA A 6 -1.80 -6.58 -4.20
N ALA A 7 -2.13 -7.06 -5.40
CA ALA A 7 -2.21 -8.49 -5.67
C ALA A 7 -0.84 -9.17 -5.63
N LEU A 8 0.18 -8.54 -6.19
CA LEU A 8 1.53 -9.09 -6.30
C LEU A 8 2.42 -8.76 -5.11
N GLY A 9 2.03 -7.78 -4.32
CA GLY A 9 2.90 -7.20 -3.31
C GLY A 9 3.79 -6.11 -3.88
N ALA A 10 4.18 -5.17 -3.07
CA ALA A 10 5.02 -4.05 -3.49
C ALA A 10 5.74 -3.44 -2.29
N THR A 11 6.82 -2.72 -2.56
CA THR A 11 7.47 -1.87 -1.58
C THR A 11 7.08 -0.43 -1.88
N LEU A 12 6.53 0.25 -0.88
CA LEU A 12 6.08 1.63 -1.01
C LEU A 12 6.97 2.54 -0.15
N SER A 13 7.32 3.70 -0.70
CA SER A 13 7.99 4.73 0.06
C SER A 13 6.91 5.64 0.65
N VAL A 14 6.87 5.74 1.97
CA VAL A 14 5.90 6.59 2.66
C VAL A 14 6.62 7.69 3.43
N PRO A 15 6.07 8.92 3.43
CA PRO A 15 6.65 10.01 4.21
C PRO A 15 6.44 9.79 5.69
N THR A 16 7.48 10.03 6.47
CA THR A 16 7.43 9.99 7.93
C THR A 16 7.92 11.31 8.49
N VAL A 17 7.88 11.45 9.82
CA VAL A 17 8.38 12.68 10.49
C VAL A 17 9.87 12.89 10.25
N GLU A 18 10.62 11.84 10.01
CA GLU A 18 12.08 11.89 9.81
C GLU A 18 12.51 11.78 8.36
N GLY A 19 11.59 11.69 7.41
CA GLY A 19 11.88 11.49 6.01
C GLY A 19 11.02 10.41 5.42
N SER A 20 11.59 9.56 4.57
CA SER A 20 10.86 8.47 3.92
C SER A 20 11.22 7.12 4.54
N GLU A 21 10.25 6.23 4.56
CA GLU A 21 10.43 4.85 5.03
C GLU A 21 9.87 3.90 3.98
N ASP A 22 10.61 2.83 3.69
CA ASP A 22 10.13 1.81 2.77
C ASP A 22 9.24 0.83 3.53
N VAL A 23 8.05 0.59 3.01
CA VAL A 23 7.07 -0.31 3.61
C VAL A 23 6.77 -1.44 2.65
N GLU A 24 6.98 -2.67 3.09
CA GLU A 24 6.61 -3.83 2.31
C GLU A 24 5.12 -4.13 2.47
N VAL A 25 4.42 -4.14 1.35
CA VAL A 25 3.00 -4.51 1.29
C VAL A 25 2.93 -5.95 0.81
N PRO A 26 2.45 -6.89 1.64
CA PRO A 26 2.38 -8.30 1.24
C PRO A 26 1.46 -8.52 0.05
N ALA A 27 1.74 -9.57 -0.72
CA ALA A 27 0.87 -9.99 -1.81
C ALA A 27 -0.53 -10.33 -1.28
N GLY A 28 -1.55 -9.90 -2.00
CA GLY A 28 -2.94 -10.14 -1.61
C GLY A 28 -3.50 -9.15 -0.58
N THR A 29 -2.82 -8.05 -0.35
CA THR A 29 -3.28 -7.02 0.58
C THR A 29 -4.59 -6.41 0.10
N GLN A 30 -5.56 -6.36 1.00
CA GLN A 30 -6.89 -5.81 0.70
C GLN A 30 -6.93 -4.32 0.98
N SER A 31 -7.84 -3.62 0.30
CA SER A 31 -8.07 -2.19 0.56
C SER A 31 -8.58 -1.99 1.99
N GLY A 32 -8.06 -0.99 2.67
CA GLY A 32 -8.38 -0.73 4.07
C GLY A 32 -7.44 -1.41 5.06
N THR A 33 -6.52 -2.23 4.60
CA THR A 33 -5.51 -2.86 5.46
C THR A 33 -4.63 -1.79 6.09
N GLU A 34 -4.42 -1.89 7.40
CA GLU A 34 -3.58 -0.97 8.15
C GLU A 34 -2.24 -1.62 8.45
N ILE A 35 -1.17 -0.90 8.14
CA ILE A 35 0.20 -1.31 8.46
C ILE A 35 0.73 -0.36 9.50
N ARG A 36 1.19 -0.90 10.63
CA ARG A 36 1.71 -0.12 11.73
C ARG A 36 3.23 -0.03 11.64
N LEU A 37 3.75 1.19 11.62
CA LEU A 37 5.19 1.45 11.65
C LEU A 37 5.56 1.90 13.06
N ARG A 38 6.19 1.04 13.83
CA ARG A 38 6.57 1.32 15.20
C ARG A 38 7.66 2.38 15.27
N GLY A 39 7.44 3.38 16.15
CA GLY A 39 8.42 4.42 16.39
C GLY A 39 8.61 5.41 15.25
N LYS A 40 7.72 5.41 14.25
CA LYS A 40 7.80 6.31 13.10
C LYS A 40 6.79 7.45 13.15
N GLY A 41 5.97 7.50 14.18
CA GLY A 41 4.99 8.55 14.37
C GLY A 41 5.56 9.80 15.01
N VAL A 42 4.67 10.62 15.53
CA VAL A 42 5.02 11.89 16.18
C VAL A 42 5.80 11.63 17.48
N PRO A 43 6.87 12.39 17.76
CA PRO A 43 7.58 12.27 19.02
C PRO A 43 6.66 12.51 20.20
N ARG A 44 6.82 11.73 21.27
CA ARG A 44 6.01 11.90 22.49
C ARG A 44 6.46 13.14 23.25
N LEU A 45 5.50 13.89 23.75
CA LEU A 45 5.77 15.08 24.57
C LEU A 45 6.32 14.71 25.95
N ARG A 46 5.94 13.53 26.45
CA ARG A 46 6.42 13.02 27.72
C ARG A 46 6.93 11.61 27.56
N GLY A 47 8.05 11.31 28.18
CA GLY A 47 8.70 10.02 28.09
C GLY A 47 9.64 9.93 26.89
N SER A 48 10.21 8.77 26.69
CA SER A 48 11.14 8.49 25.59
C SER A 48 10.42 7.87 24.41
N GLY A 49 10.96 8.07 23.22
CA GLY A 49 10.51 7.42 22.00
C GLY A 49 9.46 8.20 21.24
N ARG A 50 8.92 7.55 20.24
CA ARG A 50 7.92 8.10 19.32
C ARG A 50 6.67 7.25 19.33
N GLY A 51 5.55 7.85 18.96
CA GLY A 51 4.34 7.10 18.68
C GLY A 51 4.52 6.24 17.44
N ASP A 52 3.54 5.41 17.15
CA ASP A 52 3.55 4.59 15.94
C ASP A 52 2.86 5.34 14.81
N MET A 53 3.26 5.04 13.59
CA MET A 53 2.62 5.54 12.40
C MET A 53 1.74 4.45 11.80
N HIS A 54 0.51 4.78 11.46
CA HIS A 54 -0.43 3.85 10.84
C HIS A 54 -0.59 4.21 9.36
N VAL A 55 -0.31 3.25 8.49
CA VAL A 55 -0.45 3.42 7.06
C VAL A 55 -1.65 2.61 6.60
N VAL A 56 -2.65 3.29 6.07
CA VAL A 56 -3.84 2.62 5.52
C VAL A 56 -3.65 2.44 4.02
N VAL A 57 -3.71 1.20 3.57
CA VAL A 57 -3.55 0.85 2.16
C VAL A 57 -4.88 1.05 1.44
N ASN A 58 -4.88 1.95 0.46
CA ASN A 58 -6.04 2.14 -0.42
C ASN A 58 -5.73 1.51 -1.77
N VAL A 59 -6.57 0.58 -2.18
CA VAL A 59 -6.46 -0.08 -3.49
C VAL A 59 -7.48 0.55 -4.41
N VAL A 60 -6.99 1.07 -5.53
CA VAL A 60 -7.83 1.79 -6.50
C VAL A 60 -8.06 0.92 -7.72
N VAL A 61 -9.34 0.79 -8.09
CA VAL A 61 -9.71 0.13 -9.35
C VAL A 61 -9.64 1.19 -10.46
N PRO A 62 -8.84 0.95 -11.51
CA PRO A 62 -8.71 1.95 -12.58
C PRO A 62 -10.01 2.14 -13.34
N THR A 63 -10.35 3.40 -13.61
CA THR A 63 -11.56 3.75 -14.36
C THR A 63 -11.27 3.97 -15.84
N LYS A 64 -10.03 4.31 -16.17
CA LYS A 64 -9.58 4.49 -17.54
C LYS A 64 -8.45 3.50 -17.82
N LEU A 65 -8.65 2.64 -18.79
CA LEU A 65 -7.69 1.61 -19.13
C LEU A 65 -7.07 1.90 -20.48
N SER A 66 -5.74 1.75 -20.55
CA SER A 66 -5.05 1.69 -21.84
C SER A 66 -5.45 0.40 -22.57
N LYS A 67 -5.18 0.34 -23.87
CA LYS A 67 -5.46 -0.86 -24.66
C LYS A 67 -4.76 -2.09 -24.06
N ARG A 68 -3.50 -1.93 -23.65
CA ARG A 68 -2.71 -3.03 -23.08
C ARG A 68 -3.23 -3.44 -21.70
N GLU A 69 -3.60 -2.49 -20.87
CA GLU A 69 -4.18 -2.78 -19.55
C GLU A 69 -5.49 -3.58 -19.71
N ARG A 70 -6.33 -3.16 -20.62
CA ARG A 70 -7.58 -3.87 -20.89
C ARG A 70 -7.34 -5.31 -21.33
N GLU A 71 -6.40 -5.53 -22.25
CA GLU A 71 -6.03 -6.87 -22.71
C GLU A 71 -5.59 -7.78 -21.57
N LEU A 72 -4.71 -7.24 -20.68
CA LEU A 72 -4.21 -8.00 -19.54
C LEU A 72 -5.30 -8.33 -18.54
N LEU A 73 -6.20 -7.38 -18.29
CA LEU A 73 -7.32 -7.61 -17.36
C LEU A 73 -8.33 -8.60 -17.93
N GLU A 74 -8.56 -8.58 -19.24
CA GLU A 74 -9.43 -9.57 -19.89
C GLU A 74 -8.87 -10.98 -19.77
N GLU A 75 -7.55 -11.13 -19.93
CA GLU A 75 -6.89 -12.42 -19.71
C GLU A 75 -7.02 -12.87 -18.27
N LEU A 76 -6.80 -11.98 -17.33
CA LEU A 76 -6.94 -12.27 -15.90
C LEU A 76 -8.36 -12.71 -15.57
N ARG A 77 -9.35 -12.03 -16.11
CA ARG A 77 -10.76 -12.37 -15.90
C ARG A 77 -11.09 -13.79 -16.36
N LYS A 78 -10.51 -14.24 -17.49
CA LYS A 78 -10.69 -15.60 -17.99
C LYS A 78 -10.12 -16.65 -17.05
N VAL A 79 -9.01 -16.33 -16.38
CA VAL A 79 -8.36 -17.23 -15.42
C VAL A 79 -9.12 -17.31 -14.10
N THR A 80 -9.69 -16.19 -13.66
CA THR A 80 -10.32 -16.07 -12.34
C THR A 80 -11.82 -16.34 -12.32
N SER A 81 -12.46 -16.44 -13.44
CA SER A 81 -13.90 -16.68 -13.53
C SER A 81 -14.30 -18.14 -13.46
#